data_fe4e9462ca49e738b216000004f65911
#
_entry.id   fe4e9462ca49e738b216000004f65911
#
_cell.length_a   1.000
_cell.length_b   1.000
_cell.length_c   1.000
_cell.angle_alpha   90.00
_cell.angle_beta   90.00
_cell.angle_gamma   90.00
#
_symmetry.space_group_name_H-M   'P 1'
#
loop_
_entity.id
_entity.type
_entity.pdbx_description
1 polymer ?
#
loop_
_entity_poly.entity_id
_entity_poly.type
_entity_poly.pdbx_seq_one_letter_code
_entity_poly.pdbx_strand_id
1 'polypeptide(L)'
;MKNSFLSLLILVSTSAFAQQTVTEQFQKITTQQQADQFIAANPNLKPVTFKVSSQHDTSVLTKRLLRQNKGDVFSVGYVTYKVLDATEKVNYRANYIFLDGASLSPTEIDSLKKLIIAKHNAGATFEQLSDQYTMDGNTTHGDTGWFFGEEMMPREFQEAVKSHKKDEIFSVDVSDKQWHYIVKKTYDDDDKKEMTILRANGR
;
A
#
# COMPACT_ATOMS: atom_id res chain seq x y z
N MET A 1 -18.31 33.05 80.11
CA MET A 1 -18.03 31.90 79.25
C MET A 1 -18.60 32.25 77.91
N LYS A 2 -17.71 32.62 76.92
CA LYS A 2 -18.08 32.96 75.56
C LYS A 2 -17.68 31.78 74.67
N ASN A 3 -18.67 31.10 74.11
CA ASN A 3 -18.44 30.07 73.08
C ASN A 3 -18.40 30.72 71.72
N SER A 4 -17.20 30.72 71.11
CA SER A 4 -17.03 31.07 69.70
C SER A 4 -17.22 29.85 68.82
N PHE A 5 -18.30 29.81 68.05
CA PHE A 5 -18.52 28.84 67.00
C PHE A 5 -17.70 29.30 65.75
N LEU A 6 -16.66 28.54 65.44
CA LEU A 6 -15.87 28.71 64.25
C LEU A 6 -16.55 27.91 63.14
N SER A 7 -17.29 28.62 62.24
CA SER A 7 -17.87 28.00 61.05
C SER A 7 -16.78 27.74 60.02
N LEU A 8 -16.43 26.49 59.80
CA LEU A 8 -15.52 26.06 58.75
C LEU A 8 -16.25 26.04 57.40
N LEU A 9 -16.01 27.06 56.57
CA LEU A 9 -16.54 27.16 55.23
C LEU A 9 -15.72 26.21 54.34
N ILE A 10 -16.24 25.03 53.98
CA ILE A 10 -15.64 24.14 53.00
C ILE A 10 -15.95 24.70 51.60
N LEU A 11 -14.98 25.34 50.99
CA LEU A 11 -15.00 25.67 49.60
C LEU A 11 -14.84 24.37 48.78
N VAL A 12 -15.93 23.80 48.29
CA VAL A 12 -15.92 22.77 47.28
C VAL A 12 -15.58 23.45 45.96
N SER A 13 -14.31 23.42 45.60
CA SER A 13 -13.88 23.80 44.24
C SER A 13 -14.35 22.71 43.26
N THR A 14 -15.52 22.90 42.65
CA THR A 14 -15.93 22.15 41.47
C THR A 14 -15.02 22.56 40.31
N SER A 15 -13.90 21.85 40.14
CA SER A 15 -13.13 21.90 38.90
C SER A 15 -14.04 21.34 37.80
N ALA A 16 -14.63 22.24 37.01
CA ALA A 16 -15.31 21.89 35.77
C ALA A 16 -14.22 21.33 34.84
N PHE A 17 -14.05 20.03 34.80
CA PHE A 17 -13.31 19.38 33.74
C PHE A 17 -14.08 19.64 32.45
N ALA A 18 -13.60 20.58 31.65
CA ALA A 18 -14.10 20.76 30.29
C ALA A 18 -13.97 19.43 29.59
N GLN A 19 -15.10 18.85 29.18
CA GLN A 19 -15.12 17.58 28.46
C GLN A 19 -14.36 17.77 27.15
N GLN A 20 -13.27 17.03 26.98
CA GLN A 20 -12.41 17.11 25.81
C GLN A 20 -13.18 16.70 24.57
N THR A 21 -13.06 17.48 23.49
CA THR A 21 -13.71 17.18 22.20
C THR A 21 -13.21 15.84 21.64
N VAL A 22 -14.00 15.19 20.80
CA VAL A 22 -13.58 13.95 20.11
C VAL A 22 -12.32 14.18 19.29
N THR A 23 -12.21 15.36 18.65
CA THR A 23 -11.04 15.75 17.88
C THR A 23 -9.76 15.79 18.73
N GLU A 24 -9.81 16.41 19.92
CA GLU A 24 -8.67 16.46 20.84
C GLU A 24 -8.29 15.08 21.40
N GLN A 25 -9.28 14.23 21.66
CA GLN A 25 -9.03 12.85 22.07
C GLN A 25 -8.38 12.05 20.95
N PHE A 26 -8.86 12.19 19.71
CA PHE A 26 -8.30 11.54 18.53
C PHE A 26 -6.86 11.96 18.23
N GLN A 27 -6.50 13.22 18.45
CA GLN A 27 -5.12 13.70 18.28
C GLN A 27 -4.12 12.92 19.16
N LYS A 28 -4.55 12.44 20.32
CA LYS A 28 -3.70 11.71 21.26
C LYS A 28 -3.58 10.20 20.95
N ILE A 29 -4.45 9.67 20.09
CA ILE A 29 -4.42 8.27 19.70
C ILE A 29 -3.37 8.08 18.62
N THR A 30 -2.33 7.31 18.91
CA THR A 30 -1.21 7.04 17.99
C THR A 30 -1.03 5.54 17.69
N THR A 31 -1.70 4.66 18.44
CA THR A 31 -1.60 3.21 18.31
C THR A 31 -2.98 2.55 18.21
N GLN A 32 -3.02 1.36 17.65
CA GLN A 32 -4.25 0.55 17.60
C GLN A 32 -4.78 0.26 19.01
N GLN A 33 -3.90 -0.06 19.97
CA GLN A 33 -4.30 -0.32 21.34
C GLN A 33 -5.02 0.88 21.99
N GLN A 34 -4.53 2.10 21.75
CA GLN A 34 -5.21 3.32 22.23
C GLN A 34 -6.56 3.52 21.55
N ALA A 35 -6.68 3.19 20.28
CA ALA A 35 -7.95 3.23 19.57
C ALA A 35 -8.96 2.23 20.18
N ASP A 36 -8.53 1.02 20.49
CA ASP A 36 -9.37 -0.01 21.12
C ASP A 36 -9.81 0.41 22.52
N GLN A 37 -8.92 1.04 23.29
CA GLN A 37 -9.25 1.61 24.60
C GLN A 37 -10.29 2.75 24.49
N PHE A 38 -10.12 3.63 23.50
CA PHE A 38 -11.08 4.69 23.22
C PHE A 38 -12.46 4.12 22.86
N ILE A 39 -12.50 3.09 22.00
CA ILE A 39 -13.74 2.40 21.61
C ILE A 39 -14.46 1.85 22.84
N ALA A 40 -13.74 1.15 23.70
CA ALA A 40 -14.30 0.55 24.93
C ALA A 40 -14.83 1.62 25.91
N ALA A 41 -14.12 2.76 26.02
CA ALA A 41 -14.46 3.83 26.97
C ALA A 41 -15.60 4.75 26.50
N ASN A 42 -15.92 4.78 25.21
CA ASN A 42 -16.84 5.77 24.64
C ASN A 42 -17.98 5.17 23.79
N PRO A 43 -18.74 4.16 24.26
CA PRO A 43 -19.75 3.47 23.44
C PRO A 43 -20.85 4.41 22.92
N ASN A 44 -21.15 5.48 23.63
CA ASN A 44 -22.15 6.48 23.23
C ASN A 44 -21.78 7.25 21.96
N LEU A 45 -20.50 7.39 21.64
CA LEU A 45 -19.98 8.03 20.44
C LEU A 45 -20.00 7.09 19.22
N LYS A 46 -20.40 5.82 19.40
CA LYS A 46 -20.44 4.78 18.39
C LYS A 46 -19.10 4.66 17.61
N PRO A 47 -17.97 4.58 18.31
CA PRO A 47 -16.68 4.50 17.68
C PRO A 47 -16.50 3.15 16.98
N VAL A 48 -15.80 3.16 15.83
CA VAL A 48 -15.46 1.94 15.11
C VAL A 48 -14.17 2.14 14.32
N THR A 49 -13.37 1.08 14.23
CA THR A 49 -12.23 0.98 13.32
C THR A 49 -12.63 0.22 12.07
N PHE A 50 -12.23 0.71 10.90
CA PHE A 50 -12.49 0.06 9.62
C PHE A 50 -11.33 0.29 8.65
N LYS A 51 -11.24 -0.54 7.61
CA LYS A 51 -10.25 -0.39 6.55
C LYS A 51 -10.87 0.22 5.31
N VAL A 52 -10.09 1.05 4.61
CA VAL A 52 -10.41 1.54 3.27
C VAL A 52 -9.25 1.21 2.33
N SER A 53 -9.58 0.92 1.08
CA SER A 53 -8.60 0.63 0.03
C SER A 53 -9.01 1.33 -1.26
N SER A 54 -8.02 1.84 -2.00
CA SER A 54 -8.24 2.38 -3.34
C SER A 54 -8.76 1.36 -4.35
N GLN A 55 -8.67 0.06 -4.01
CA GLN A 55 -9.05 -1.04 -4.90
C GLN A 55 -10.54 -1.36 -4.89
N HIS A 56 -11.23 -1.16 -3.76
CA HIS A 56 -12.58 -1.72 -3.56
C HIS A 56 -13.70 -0.68 -3.38
N ASP A 57 -13.37 0.57 -3.07
CA ASP A 57 -14.39 1.59 -2.80
C ASP A 57 -14.04 2.91 -3.48
N THR A 58 -14.89 3.35 -4.39
CA THR A 58 -14.77 4.60 -5.13
C THR A 58 -15.69 5.70 -4.61
N SER A 59 -16.32 5.53 -3.44
CA SER A 59 -17.21 6.52 -2.83
C SER A 59 -16.51 7.86 -2.60
N VAL A 60 -17.28 8.94 -2.53
CA VAL A 60 -16.74 10.29 -2.26
C VAL A 60 -16.03 10.34 -0.91
N LEU A 61 -16.57 9.64 0.09
CA LEU A 61 -15.94 9.55 1.41
C LEU A 61 -14.60 8.83 1.34
N THR A 62 -14.54 7.65 0.70
CA THR A 62 -13.30 6.89 0.54
C THR A 62 -12.24 7.69 -0.21
N LYS A 63 -12.60 8.37 -1.30
CA LYS A 63 -11.67 9.26 -2.01
C LYS A 63 -11.13 10.38 -1.12
N ARG A 64 -11.95 10.91 -0.21
CA ARG A 64 -11.52 11.92 0.76
C ARG A 64 -10.60 11.33 1.83
N LEU A 65 -10.90 10.12 2.34
CA LEU A 65 -10.08 9.40 3.31
C LEU A 65 -8.69 9.08 2.72
N LEU A 66 -8.65 8.55 1.50
CA LEU A 66 -7.40 8.16 0.83
C LEU A 66 -6.44 9.33 0.53
N ARG A 67 -6.92 10.59 0.58
CA ARG A 67 -6.07 11.79 0.47
C ARG A 67 -5.38 12.18 1.78
N GLN A 68 -5.77 11.56 2.90
CA GLN A 68 -5.21 11.86 4.21
C GLN A 68 -3.92 11.05 4.46
N ASN A 69 -3.16 11.47 5.45
CA ASN A 69 -1.94 10.82 5.88
C ASN A 69 -2.13 10.15 7.24
N LYS A 70 -1.26 9.20 7.58
CA LYS A 70 -1.21 8.62 8.92
C LYS A 70 -1.08 9.73 9.98
N GLY A 71 -1.95 9.68 10.98
CA GLY A 71 -2.00 10.67 12.06
C GLY A 71 -3.03 11.77 11.85
N ASP A 72 -3.53 12.00 10.64
CA ASP A 72 -4.52 13.05 10.38
C ASP A 72 -5.82 12.82 11.15
N VAL A 73 -6.39 13.93 11.65
CA VAL A 73 -7.70 13.99 12.31
C VAL A 73 -8.53 15.03 11.60
N PHE A 74 -9.74 14.67 11.18
CA PHE A 74 -10.64 15.60 10.50
C PHE A 74 -12.11 15.18 10.70
N SER A 75 -13.04 16.11 10.45
CA SER A 75 -14.47 15.84 10.59
C SER A 75 -15.21 16.00 9.25
N VAL A 76 -16.22 15.16 9.07
CA VAL A 76 -17.20 15.29 8.00
C VAL A 76 -18.59 15.24 8.64
N GLY A 77 -19.29 16.36 8.59
CA GLY A 77 -20.54 16.51 9.34
C GLY A 77 -20.29 16.40 10.86
N TYR A 78 -21.00 15.49 11.50
CA TYR A 78 -20.87 15.20 12.93
C TYR A 78 -19.96 14.00 13.25
N VAL A 79 -19.22 13.49 12.27
CA VAL A 79 -18.34 12.35 12.43
C VAL A 79 -16.90 12.82 12.35
N THR A 80 -16.10 12.46 13.37
CA THR A 80 -14.65 12.68 13.39
C THR A 80 -13.95 11.39 12.98
N TYR A 81 -12.91 11.53 12.18
CA TYR A 81 -12.07 10.46 11.62
C TYR A 81 -10.63 10.67 12.04
N LYS A 82 -9.95 9.57 12.35
CA LYS A 82 -8.51 9.50 12.60
C LYS A 82 -7.91 8.45 11.68
N VAL A 83 -6.85 8.80 10.98
CA VAL A 83 -6.04 7.83 10.25
C VAL A 83 -5.07 7.17 11.24
N LEU A 84 -5.32 5.92 11.58
CA LEU A 84 -4.47 5.14 12.48
C LEU A 84 -3.24 4.62 11.75
N ASP A 85 -3.45 4.14 10.52
CA ASP A 85 -2.39 3.63 9.66
C ASP A 85 -2.68 3.90 8.20
N ALA A 86 -1.62 4.08 7.41
CA ALA A 86 -1.69 4.25 5.96
C ALA A 86 -0.48 3.53 5.35
N THR A 87 -0.75 2.58 4.47
CA THR A 87 0.27 1.82 3.74
C THR A 87 0.07 2.06 2.26
N GLU A 88 1.12 2.48 1.59
CA GLU A 88 1.16 2.59 0.13
C GLU A 88 1.94 1.40 -0.42
N LYS A 89 1.33 0.73 -1.41
CA LYS A 89 1.95 -0.36 -2.15
C LYS A 89 1.83 -0.05 -3.63
N VAL A 90 2.93 -0.17 -4.34
CA VAL A 90 2.95 -0.04 -5.79
C VAL A 90 2.93 -1.44 -6.37
N ASN A 91 1.94 -1.72 -7.21
CA ASN A 91 1.85 -2.95 -7.97
C ASN A 91 2.39 -2.72 -9.38
N TYR A 92 3.12 -3.70 -9.85
CA TYR A 92 3.72 -3.73 -11.18
C TYR A 92 3.13 -4.87 -11.99
N ARG A 93 3.13 -4.75 -13.33
CA ARG A 93 2.78 -5.84 -14.23
C ARG A 93 3.63 -5.74 -15.49
N ALA A 94 4.17 -6.87 -15.89
CA ALA A 94 5.03 -6.98 -17.04
C ALA A 94 4.80 -8.31 -17.77
N ASN A 95 5.26 -8.38 -19.01
CA ASN A 95 5.47 -9.66 -19.67
C ASN A 95 6.96 -9.94 -19.72
N TYR A 96 7.35 -11.22 -19.64
CA TYR A 96 8.74 -11.61 -19.68
C TYR A 96 8.98 -12.84 -20.56
N ILE A 97 10.24 -12.98 -20.96
CA ILE A 97 10.79 -14.17 -21.58
C ILE A 97 11.97 -14.58 -20.71
N PHE A 98 11.93 -15.79 -20.19
CA PHE A 98 12.98 -16.35 -19.33
C PHE A 98 13.97 -17.18 -20.13
N LEU A 99 15.25 -16.95 -19.93
CA LEU A 99 16.35 -17.73 -20.48
C LEU A 99 17.20 -18.29 -19.33
N ASP A 100 17.42 -19.60 -19.33
CA ASP A 100 18.15 -20.29 -18.27
C ASP A 100 19.64 -20.36 -18.60
N GLY A 101 20.47 -19.64 -17.85
CA GLY A 101 21.93 -19.65 -17.99
C GLY A 101 22.60 -20.94 -17.49
N ALA A 102 21.87 -21.83 -16.78
CA ALA A 102 22.37 -23.16 -16.48
C ALA A 102 22.35 -24.07 -17.72
N SER A 103 21.47 -23.78 -18.68
CA SER A 103 21.25 -24.55 -19.91
C SER A 103 21.89 -23.93 -21.15
N LEU A 104 22.16 -22.61 -21.11
CA LEU A 104 22.68 -21.82 -22.21
C LEU A 104 24.00 -21.15 -21.86
N SER A 105 24.92 -21.10 -22.80
CA SER A 105 26.15 -20.29 -22.66
C SER A 105 25.85 -18.80 -22.72
N PRO A 106 26.71 -17.93 -22.16
CA PRO A 106 26.55 -16.48 -22.25
C PRO A 106 26.39 -15.95 -23.69
N THR A 107 27.12 -16.55 -24.65
CA THR A 107 27.04 -16.18 -26.06
C THR A 107 25.68 -16.53 -26.68
N GLU A 108 25.10 -17.67 -26.30
CA GLU A 108 23.76 -18.07 -26.75
C GLU A 108 22.68 -17.15 -26.18
N ILE A 109 22.79 -16.80 -24.88
CA ILE A 109 21.88 -15.86 -24.21
C ILE A 109 21.92 -14.51 -24.92
N ASP A 110 23.10 -13.95 -25.17
CA ASP A 110 23.24 -12.67 -25.87
C ASP A 110 22.67 -12.71 -27.29
N SER A 111 22.87 -13.81 -27.99
CA SER A 111 22.35 -14.03 -29.34
C SER A 111 20.83 -14.13 -29.33
N LEU A 112 20.25 -14.86 -28.38
CA LEU A 112 18.79 -14.96 -28.21
C LEU A 112 18.15 -13.62 -27.82
N LYS A 113 18.74 -12.87 -26.89
CA LYS A 113 18.27 -11.53 -26.52
C LYS A 113 18.19 -10.62 -27.78
N LYS A 114 19.25 -10.56 -28.57
CA LYS A 114 19.29 -9.79 -29.81
C LYS A 114 18.24 -10.25 -30.84
N LEU A 115 18.11 -11.57 -31.03
CA LEU A 115 17.14 -12.15 -31.94
C LEU A 115 15.70 -11.83 -31.55
N ILE A 116 15.35 -11.98 -30.27
CA ILE A 116 14.02 -11.72 -29.74
C ILE A 116 13.64 -10.26 -29.91
N ILE A 117 14.54 -9.34 -29.58
CA ILE A 117 14.32 -7.89 -29.76
C ILE A 117 14.16 -7.56 -31.25
N ALA A 118 14.98 -8.14 -32.12
CA ALA A 118 14.87 -7.92 -33.57
C ALA A 118 13.54 -8.43 -34.14
N LYS A 119 13.05 -9.60 -33.71
CA LYS A 119 11.76 -10.14 -34.10
C LYS A 119 10.60 -9.26 -33.61
N HIS A 120 10.68 -8.76 -32.38
CA HIS A 120 9.69 -7.83 -31.85
C HIS A 120 9.63 -6.55 -32.71
N ASN A 121 10.77 -5.96 -33.02
CA ASN A 121 10.86 -4.78 -33.86
C ASN A 121 10.37 -5.03 -35.31
N ALA A 122 10.40 -6.29 -35.75
CA ALA A 122 9.85 -6.71 -37.05
C ALA A 122 8.32 -7.02 -36.98
N GLY A 123 7.67 -6.81 -35.84
CA GLY A 123 6.22 -6.92 -35.66
C GLY A 123 5.70 -8.17 -34.97
N ALA A 124 6.57 -9.06 -34.47
CA ALA A 124 6.12 -10.16 -33.63
C ALA A 124 5.61 -9.63 -32.27
N THR A 125 4.49 -10.17 -31.77
CA THR A 125 4.00 -9.77 -30.46
C THR A 125 4.88 -10.34 -29.35
N PHE A 126 4.93 -9.66 -28.21
CA PHE A 126 5.75 -10.11 -27.08
C PHE A 126 5.27 -11.45 -26.51
N GLU A 127 3.96 -11.66 -26.51
CA GLU A 127 3.30 -12.91 -26.09
C GLU A 127 3.72 -14.09 -26.99
N GLN A 128 3.71 -13.91 -28.33
CA GLN A 128 4.19 -14.93 -29.26
C GLN A 128 5.66 -15.27 -29.05
N LEU A 129 6.48 -14.25 -28.75
CA LEU A 129 7.89 -14.46 -28.46
C LEU A 129 8.10 -15.15 -27.11
N SER A 130 7.28 -14.83 -26.11
CA SER A 130 7.30 -15.55 -24.85
C SER A 130 6.96 -17.02 -25.04
N ASP A 131 5.89 -17.34 -25.74
CA ASP A 131 5.51 -18.73 -26.04
C ASP A 131 6.60 -19.52 -26.78
N GLN A 132 7.35 -18.82 -27.64
CA GLN A 132 8.39 -19.45 -28.47
C GLN A 132 9.70 -19.65 -27.72
N TYR A 133 10.07 -18.73 -26.83
CA TYR A 133 11.45 -18.66 -26.29
C TYR A 133 11.56 -18.83 -24.78
N THR A 134 10.48 -18.69 -24.00
CA THR A 134 10.60 -18.83 -22.55
C THR A 134 10.95 -20.28 -22.16
N MET A 135 11.85 -20.43 -21.18
CA MET A 135 12.37 -21.72 -20.77
C MET A 135 11.82 -22.21 -19.41
N ASP A 136 10.92 -21.45 -18.77
CA ASP A 136 10.36 -21.79 -17.47
C ASP A 136 9.03 -22.56 -17.52
N GLY A 137 8.54 -22.88 -18.71
CA GLY A 137 7.27 -23.59 -18.90
C GLY A 137 6.02 -22.76 -18.58
N ASN A 138 6.16 -21.44 -18.49
CA ASN A 138 5.08 -20.50 -18.25
C ASN A 138 3.99 -20.60 -19.32
N THR A 139 2.73 -20.73 -18.90
CA THR A 139 1.55 -20.83 -19.76
C THR A 139 0.73 -19.55 -19.83
N THR A 140 1.19 -18.47 -19.21
CA THR A 140 0.52 -17.16 -19.18
C THR A 140 0.99 -16.21 -20.29
N HIS A 141 1.68 -16.73 -21.32
CA HIS A 141 2.27 -15.93 -22.40
C HIS A 141 3.27 -14.88 -21.87
N GLY A 142 3.96 -15.21 -20.78
CA GLY A 142 4.91 -14.34 -20.10
C GLY A 142 4.29 -13.29 -19.15
N ASP A 143 2.97 -13.21 -19.02
CA ASP A 143 2.32 -12.26 -18.13
C ASP A 143 2.56 -12.61 -16.65
N THR A 144 3.19 -11.70 -15.91
CA THR A 144 3.44 -11.84 -14.48
C THR A 144 2.16 -11.78 -13.62
N GLY A 145 1.05 -11.25 -14.17
CA GLY A 145 0.00 -10.70 -13.33
C GLY A 145 0.47 -9.45 -12.56
N TRP A 146 -0.37 -8.90 -11.71
CA TRP A 146 0.02 -7.82 -10.79
C TRP A 146 0.87 -8.38 -9.65
N PHE A 147 2.03 -7.80 -9.41
CA PHE A 147 2.95 -8.22 -8.34
C PHE A 147 3.46 -7.02 -7.54
N PHE A 148 3.84 -7.29 -6.30
CA PHE A 148 4.53 -6.37 -5.39
C PHE A 148 5.42 -7.20 -4.43
N GLY A 149 6.55 -6.62 -4.03
CA GLY A 149 7.43 -7.26 -3.06
C GLY A 149 8.23 -8.47 -3.59
N GLU A 150 9.35 -8.76 -2.97
CA GLU A 150 10.37 -9.71 -3.43
C GLU A 150 9.92 -11.19 -3.40
N GLU A 151 8.81 -11.50 -2.75
CA GLU A 151 8.30 -12.88 -2.68
C GLU A 151 7.75 -13.41 -4.00
N MET A 152 7.34 -12.52 -4.91
CA MET A 152 6.70 -12.91 -6.18
C MET A 152 7.68 -12.94 -7.36
N MET A 153 8.63 -12.01 -7.40
CA MET A 153 9.62 -11.88 -8.47
C MET A 153 10.99 -11.55 -7.85
N PRO A 154 12.10 -11.94 -8.49
CA PRO A 154 13.43 -11.56 -8.04
C PRO A 154 13.58 -10.05 -7.86
N ARG A 155 14.38 -9.63 -6.90
CA ARG A 155 14.58 -8.21 -6.58
C ARG A 155 15.06 -7.41 -7.79
N GLU A 156 16.03 -7.94 -8.53
CA GLU A 156 16.58 -7.31 -9.73
C GLU A 156 15.50 -7.10 -10.80
N PHE A 157 14.57 -8.06 -10.94
CA PHE A 157 13.44 -7.97 -11.86
C PHE A 157 12.50 -6.82 -11.44
N GLN A 158 12.15 -6.75 -10.17
CA GLN A 158 11.27 -5.70 -9.65
C GLN A 158 11.88 -4.31 -9.77
N GLU A 159 13.14 -4.13 -9.38
CA GLU A 159 13.86 -2.85 -9.50
C GLU A 159 13.93 -2.38 -10.96
N ALA A 160 14.15 -3.31 -11.89
CA ALA A 160 14.13 -2.99 -13.30
C ALA A 160 12.73 -2.57 -13.77
N VAL A 161 11.68 -3.32 -13.46
CA VAL A 161 10.30 -2.95 -13.85
C VAL A 161 9.90 -1.61 -13.26
N LYS A 162 10.28 -1.33 -12.00
CA LYS A 162 10.04 -0.05 -11.34
C LYS A 162 10.70 1.14 -12.06
N SER A 163 11.91 0.95 -12.57
CA SER A 163 12.70 2.01 -13.20
C SER A 163 12.32 2.30 -14.66
N HIS A 164 11.53 1.43 -15.30
CA HIS A 164 11.13 1.57 -16.70
C HIS A 164 9.67 2.04 -16.81
N LYS A 165 9.37 2.63 -17.97
CA LYS A 165 8.02 3.10 -18.32
C LYS A 165 7.24 2.01 -19.05
N LYS A 166 5.92 2.16 -19.05
CA LYS A 166 5.04 1.32 -19.87
C LYS A 166 5.51 1.26 -21.32
N ASP A 167 5.40 0.09 -21.92
CA ASP A 167 5.80 -0.28 -23.26
C ASP A 167 7.31 -0.35 -23.52
N GLU A 168 8.16 -0.02 -22.55
CA GLU A 168 9.61 -0.22 -22.66
C GLU A 168 9.96 -1.72 -22.58
N ILE A 169 10.97 -2.11 -23.37
CA ILE A 169 11.57 -3.45 -23.38
C ILE A 169 13.01 -3.32 -22.91
N PHE A 170 13.38 -4.17 -21.95
CA PHE A 170 14.70 -4.17 -21.33
C PHE A 170 15.12 -5.59 -20.93
N SER A 171 16.39 -5.76 -20.62
CA SER A 171 16.93 -7.02 -20.13
C SER A 171 17.19 -6.94 -18.62
N VAL A 172 16.96 -8.05 -17.92
CA VAL A 172 17.27 -8.20 -16.50
C VAL A 172 18.09 -9.47 -16.32
N ASP A 173 19.19 -9.37 -15.59
CA ASP A 173 20.05 -10.50 -15.26
C ASP A 173 20.08 -10.67 -13.72
N VAL A 174 19.74 -11.88 -13.24
CA VAL A 174 19.83 -12.32 -11.84
C VAL A 174 21.04 -13.23 -11.74
N SER A 175 22.20 -12.63 -11.54
CA SER A 175 23.50 -13.29 -11.74
C SER A 175 23.76 -14.48 -10.80
N ASP A 176 23.32 -14.41 -9.54
CA ASP A 176 23.46 -15.46 -8.54
C ASP A 176 22.68 -16.74 -8.88
N LYS A 177 21.63 -16.60 -9.70
CA LYS A 177 20.75 -17.68 -10.16
C LYS A 177 20.99 -18.07 -11.61
N GLN A 178 21.84 -17.36 -12.32
CA GLN A 178 22.04 -17.51 -13.77
C GLN A 178 20.72 -17.35 -14.56
N TRP A 179 19.82 -16.49 -14.10
CA TRP A 179 18.55 -16.23 -14.73
C TRP A 179 18.64 -14.96 -15.57
N HIS A 180 18.11 -15.03 -16.78
CA HIS A 180 18.14 -13.93 -17.73
C HIS A 180 16.73 -13.69 -18.24
N TYR A 181 16.29 -12.43 -18.23
CA TYR A 181 14.97 -12.07 -18.66
C TYR A 181 15.06 -11.00 -19.76
N ILE A 182 14.13 -11.07 -20.72
CA ILE A 182 13.73 -9.96 -21.56
C ILE A 182 12.34 -9.58 -21.06
N VAL A 183 12.15 -8.33 -20.71
CA VAL A 183 10.95 -7.85 -20.01
C VAL A 183 10.33 -6.71 -20.83
N LYS A 184 9.01 -6.74 -20.97
CA LYS A 184 8.20 -5.62 -21.44
C LYS A 184 7.29 -5.15 -20.33
N LYS A 185 7.39 -3.90 -19.88
CA LYS A 185 6.45 -3.32 -18.94
C LYS A 185 5.13 -3.06 -19.64
N THR A 186 4.05 -3.73 -19.24
CA THR A 186 2.77 -3.73 -19.96
C THR A 186 1.76 -2.72 -19.45
N TYR A 187 1.91 -2.28 -18.19
CA TYR A 187 1.02 -1.32 -17.55
C TYR A 187 1.81 -0.25 -16.82
N ASP A 188 1.17 0.90 -16.64
CA ASP A 188 1.65 1.89 -15.67
C ASP A 188 1.57 1.32 -14.25
N ASP A 189 2.37 1.87 -13.34
CA ASP A 189 2.37 1.49 -11.95
C ASP A 189 0.98 1.71 -11.33
N ASP A 190 0.52 0.77 -10.55
CA ASP A 190 -0.79 0.83 -9.90
C ASP A 190 -0.61 1.06 -8.39
N ASP A 191 -0.66 2.33 -8.01
CA ASP A 191 -0.53 2.76 -6.62
C ASP A 191 -1.73 2.32 -5.80
N LYS A 192 -1.52 1.43 -4.86
CA LYS A 192 -2.54 0.97 -3.91
C LYS A 192 -2.31 1.59 -2.54
N LYS A 193 -3.31 2.30 -2.05
CA LYS A 193 -3.32 2.82 -0.69
C LYS A 193 -4.34 2.08 0.14
N GLU A 194 -3.88 1.52 1.25
CA GLU A 194 -4.71 0.93 2.28
C GLU A 194 -4.59 1.73 3.56
N MET A 195 -5.70 1.97 4.23
CA MET A 195 -5.71 2.75 5.46
C MET A 195 -6.58 2.09 6.52
N THR A 196 -6.16 2.20 7.77
CA THR A 196 -6.98 1.86 8.94
C THR A 196 -7.48 3.17 9.56
N ILE A 197 -8.80 3.30 9.66
CA ILE A 197 -9.49 4.51 10.11
C ILE A 197 -10.26 4.21 11.38
N LEU A 198 -10.08 5.05 12.39
CA LEU A 198 -10.99 5.16 13.53
C LEU A 198 -11.99 6.28 13.23
N ARG A 199 -13.28 6.05 13.45
CA ARG A 199 -14.30 7.09 13.41
C ARG A 199 -15.11 7.09 14.68
N ALA A 200 -15.66 8.24 15.05
CA ALA A 200 -16.67 8.38 16.11
C ALA A 200 -17.61 9.55 15.81
N ASN A 201 -18.81 9.51 16.37
CA ASN A 201 -19.72 10.63 16.35
C ASN A 201 -19.21 11.73 17.32
N GLY A 202 -19.38 13.01 16.91
CA GLY A 202 -18.94 14.18 17.70
C GLY A 202 -17.75 14.90 17.03
N ARG A 203 -17.56 16.14 17.50
CA ARG A 203 -16.48 17.04 17.05
C ARG A 203 -15.55 17.40 18.19
#